data_692ae8dd8064acedeff90df0c08be348
#
_entry.id   692ae8dd8064acedeff90df0c08be348
#
_cell.length_a   1.000
_cell.length_b   1.000
_cell.length_c   1.000
_cell.angle_alpha   90.00
_cell.angle_beta   90.00
_cell.angle_gamma   90.00
#
_symmetry.space_group_name_H-M   'P 1'
#
loop_
_entity.id
_entity.type
_entity.pdbx_description
1 polymer ?
#
loop_
_entity_poly.entity_id
_entity_poly.type
_entity_poly.pdbx_seq_one_letter_code
_entity_poly.pdbx_strand_id
1 'polypeptide(L)'
;ELSAITQYINNENRISCGDCSLAKTLIGIAMAEMMHLQKLGELIVLLGGNIDYTAKYRDGRKKMWTPECLNIPAQVKSMLLADIESEKAAINQYEAHMKMIKDDCVNRVLARIIKDEEYHIILLRALMK
;
A
#
# COMPACT_ATOMS: atom_id res chain seq x y z
N GLU A 1 2.34 3.38 -1.39
CA GLU A 1 3.16 2.35 -0.74
C GLU A 1 3.73 2.82 0.61
N LEU A 2 4.35 3.99 0.71
CA LEU A 2 4.95 4.44 1.99
C LEU A 2 3.92 4.53 3.12
N SER A 3 2.72 5.00 2.84
CA SER A 3 1.62 5.01 3.82
C SER A 3 1.19 3.60 4.20
N ALA A 4 1.11 2.67 3.25
CA ALA A 4 0.76 1.28 3.52
C ALA A 4 1.79 0.59 4.42
N ILE A 5 3.08 0.71 4.11
CA ILE A 5 4.17 0.17 4.94
C ILE A 5 4.03 0.65 6.39
N THR A 6 3.92 1.96 6.57
CA THR A 6 3.86 2.57 7.91
C THR A 6 2.57 2.19 8.64
N GLN A 7 1.44 2.11 7.92
CA GLN A 7 0.15 1.69 8.47
C GLN A 7 0.19 0.26 8.98
N TYR A 8 0.70 -0.69 8.18
CA TYR A 8 0.77 -2.10 8.56
C TYR A 8 1.73 -2.37 9.70
N ILE A 9 2.90 -1.70 9.73
CA ILE A 9 3.83 -1.79 10.86
C ILE A 9 3.18 -1.24 12.14
N ASN A 10 2.48 -0.09 12.06
CA ASN A 10 1.77 0.45 13.21
C ASN A 10 0.67 -0.51 13.71
N ASN A 11 -0.08 -1.11 12.79
CA ASN A 11 -1.15 -2.04 13.11
C ASN A 11 -0.61 -3.32 13.75
N GLU A 12 0.49 -3.87 13.22
CA GLU A 12 1.20 -5.02 13.79
C GLU A 12 1.67 -4.75 15.21
N ASN A 13 2.38 -3.65 15.44
CA ASN A 13 2.88 -3.27 16.76
C ASN A 13 1.76 -3.16 17.82
N ARG A 14 0.57 -2.73 17.43
CA ARG A 14 -0.58 -2.61 18.32
C ARG A 14 -1.20 -3.95 18.70
N ILE A 15 -0.98 -4.99 17.92
CA ILE A 15 -1.60 -6.31 18.07
C ILE A 15 -0.61 -7.34 18.61
N SER A 16 0.68 -7.16 18.40
CA SER A 16 1.74 -8.16 18.60
C SER A 16 1.71 -8.89 19.94
N CYS A 17 1.15 -8.28 20.99
CA CYS A 17 1.00 -8.89 22.30
C CYS A 17 -0.29 -9.73 22.48
N GLY A 18 -1.24 -9.66 21.53
CA GLY A 18 -2.57 -10.28 21.67
C GLY A 18 -2.86 -11.40 20.67
N ASP A 19 -2.42 -11.29 19.44
CA ASP A 19 -2.67 -12.26 18.37
C ASP A 19 -1.46 -12.39 17.43
N CYS A 20 -0.65 -13.42 17.67
CA CYS A 20 0.56 -13.68 16.88
C CYS A 20 0.27 -14.01 15.41
N SER A 21 -0.87 -14.58 15.08
CA SER A 21 -1.24 -14.91 13.70
C SER A 21 -1.57 -13.65 12.92
N LEU A 22 -2.37 -12.77 13.51
CA LEU A 22 -2.73 -11.48 12.95
C LEU A 22 -1.48 -10.60 12.76
N ALA A 23 -0.63 -10.49 13.79
CA ALA A 23 0.62 -9.74 13.72
C ALA A 23 1.55 -10.23 12.60
N LYS A 24 1.74 -11.54 12.45
CA LYS A 24 2.54 -12.14 11.37
C LYS A 24 1.99 -11.83 9.99
N THR A 25 0.68 -11.83 9.82
CA THR A 25 0.05 -11.49 8.54
C THR A 25 0.28 -10.03 8.21
N LEU A 26 0.08 -9.11 9.15
CA LEU A 26 0.26 -7.68 8.92
C LEU A 26 1.72 -7.32 8.60
N ILE A 27 2.69 -7.91 9.30
CA ILE A 27 4.10 -7.68 8.97
C ILE A 27 4.48 -8.28 7.60
N GLY A 28 3.88 -9.43 7.23
CA GLY A 28 4.06 -10.02 5.91
C GLY A 28 3.56 -9.11 4.78
N ILE A 29 2.41 -8.48 4.97
CA ILE A 29 1.88 -7.47 4.04
C ILE A 29 2.83 -6.25 3.99
N ALA A 30 3.25 -5.70 5.14
CA ALA A 30 4.18 -4.58 5.19
C ALA A 30 5.48 -4.85 4.41
N MET A 31 6.00 -6.08 4.46
CA MET A 31 7.17 -6.49 3.68
C MET A 31 6.90 -6.51 2.17
N ALA A 32 5.70 -6.93 1.74
CA ALA A 32 5.29 -6.85 0.34
C ALA A 32 5.20 -5.38 -0.12
N GLU A 33 4.62 -4.50 0.69
CA GLU A 33 4.55 -3.07 0.40
C GLU A 33 5.94 -2.41 0.26
N MET A 34 6.92 -2.85 1.04
CA MET A 34 8.31 -2.41 0.86
C MET A 34 8.88 -2.84 -0.49
N MET A 35 8.55 -4.05 -0.97
CA MET A 35 8.95 -4.51 -2.30
C MET A 35 8.26 -3.70 -3.40
N HIS A 36 6.97 -3.36 -3.24
CA HIS A 36 6.25 -2.49 -4.17
C HIS A 36 6.89 -1.10 -4.25
N LEU A 37 7.18 -0.48 -3.11
CA LEU A 37 7.85 0.82 -3.05
C LEU A 37 9.20 0.79 -3.78
N GLN A 38 10.00 -0.26 -3.56
CA GLN A 38 11.29 -0.45 -4.23
C GLN A 38 11.10 -0.58 -5.74
N LYS A 39 10.19 -1.43 -6.19
CA LYS A 39 9.94 -1.66 -7.63
C LYS A 39 9.45 -0.41 -8.35
N LEU A 40 8.57 0.34 -7.75
CA LEU A 40 8.11 1.61 -8.30
C LEU A 40 9.24 2.64 -8.37
N GLY A 41 10.11 2.69 -7.36
CA GLY A 41 11.30 3.53 -7.36
C GLY A 41 12.27 3.16 -8.48
N GLU A 42 12.55 1.87 -8.67
CA GLU A 42 13.38 1.36 -9.78
C GLU A 42 12.81 1.79 -11.16
N LEU A 43 11.49 1.69 -11.35
CA LEU A 43 10.81 2.13 -12.57
C LEU A 43 10.94 3.63 -12.80
N ILE A 44 10.77 4.45 -11.78
CA ILE A 44 10.92 5.91 -11.87
C ILE A 44 12.31 6.27 -12.37
N VAL A 45 13.35 5.67 -11.78
CA VAL A 45 14.75 5.91 -12.17
C VAL A 45 15.01 5.41 -13.58
N LEU A 46 14.50 4.22 -13.95
CA LEU A 46 14.66 3.65 -15.29
C LEU A 46 14.04 4.55 -16.36
N LEU A 47 12.93 5.21 -16.04
CA LEU A 47 12.25 6.17 -16.93
C LEU A 47 12.88 7.57 -16.91
N GLY A 48 14.01 7.76 -16.24
CA GLY A 48 14.74 9.03 -16.16
C GLY A 48 14.19 10.02 -15.13
N GLY A 49 13.29 9.57 -14.24
CA GLY A 49 12.76 10.37 -13.13
C GLY A 49 13.65 10.37 -11.91
N ASN A 50 13.34 11.25 -10.99
CA ASN A 50 13.93 11.26 -9.64
C ASN A 50 12.91 10.79 -8.61
N ILE A 51 13.37 10.03 -7.61
CA ILE A 51 12.54 9.61 -6.51
C ILE A 51 12.39 10.78 -5.54
N ASP A 52 11.16 11.15 -5.24
CA ASP A 52 10.83 12.03 -4.14
C ASP A 52 9.62 11.48 -3.37
N TYR A 53 9.46 11.88 -2.12
CA TYR A 53 8.34 11.49 -1.28
C TYR A 53 7.27 12.58 -1.22
N THR A 54 7.01 13.23 -2.36
CA THR A 54 5.96 14.22 -2.51
C THR A 54 4.72 13.62 -3.18
N ALA A 55 3.55 14.10 -2.77
CA ALA A 55 2.28 13.80 -3.43
C ALA A 55 1.70 15.08 -4.03
N LYS A 56 1.10 14.97 -5.22
CA LYS A 56 0.36 16.04 -5.83
C LYS A 56 -1.10 15.97 -5.37
N TYR A 57 -1.54 16.99 -4.66
CA TYR A 57 -2.92 17.08 -4.21
C TYR A 57 -3.85 17.57 -5.33
N ARG A 58 -5.16 17.41 -5.13
CA ARG A 58 -6.19 17.82 -6.12
C ARG A 58 -6.13 19.32 -6.47
N ASP A 59 -5.63 20.15 -5.56
CA ASP A 59 -5.41 21.59 -5.77
C ASP A 59 -4.13 21.91 -6.56
N GLY A 60 -3.40 20.90 -7.02
CA GLY A 60 -2.17 21.01 -7.79
C GLY A 60 -0.90 21.25 -6.97
N ARG A 61 -1.00 21.48 -5.66
CA ARG A 61 0.16 21.67 -4.79
C ARG A 61 0.88 20.35 -4.55
N LYS A 62 2.21 20.40 -4.52
CA LYS A 62 3.05 19.29 -4.05
C LYS A 62 3.25 19.40 -2.54
N LYS A 63 3.04 18.30 -1.83
CA LYS A 63 3.24 18.21 -0.39
C LYS A 63 4.08 16.96 -0.10
N MET A 64 5.08 17.10 0.76
CA MET A 64 5.83 15.94 1.23
C MET A 64 4.91 14.99 1.99
N TRP A 65 5.15 13.69 1.86
CA TRP A 65 4.41 12.70 2.65
C TRP A 65 4.55 12.98 4.16
N THR A 66 3.46 12.84 4.89
CA THR A 66 3.42 13.02 6.34
C THR A 66 2.58 11.90 6.99
N PRO A 67 2.77 11.62 8.30
CA PRO A 67 1.96 10.66 9.04
C PRO A 67 0.45 10.99 9.10
N GLU A 68 0.03 12.19 8.71
CA GLU A 68 -1.39 12.56 8.60
C GLU A 68 -2.15 11.72 7.58
N CYS A 69 -1.43 11.02 6.68
CA CYS A 69 -2.02 10.08 5.73
C CYS A 69 -2.45 8.75 6.37
N LEU A 70 -2.04 8.48 7.62
CA LEU A 70 -2.36 7.24 8.32
C LEU A 70 -3.76 7.29 8.92
N ASN A 71 -4.46 6.15 8.84
CA ASN A 71 -5.74 5.93 9.54
C ASN A 71 -5.50 4.94 10.67
N ILE A 72 -5.61 5.42 11.92
CA ILE A 72 -5.31 4.62 13.13
C ILE A 72 -6.60 4.42 13.95
N PRO A 73 -7.51 3.52 13.54
CA PRO A 73 -8.72 3.21 14.31
C PRO A 73 -8.38 2.52 15.63
N ALA A 74 -9.23 2.73 16.64
CA ALA A 74 -9.01 2.15 17.97
C ALA A 74 -9.25 0.64 18.00
N GLN A 75 -10.21 0.14 17.21
CA GLN A 75 -10.63 -1.25 17.22
C GLN A 75 -10.00 -2.05 16.07
N VAL A 76 -9.58 -3.28 16.34
CA VAL A 76 -8.97 -4.19 15.35
C VAL A 76 -9.85 -4.40 14.12
N LYS A 77 -11.13 -4.62 14.29
CA LYS A 77 -12.07 -4.81 13.18
C LYS A 77 -12.13 -3.58 12.26
N SER A 78 -12.21 -2.39 12.85
CA SER A 78 -12.22 -1.14 12.09
C SER A 78 -10.88 -0.89 11.38
N MET A 79 -9.79 -1.30 11.99
CA MET A 79 -8.45 -1.25 11.41
C MET A 79 -8.36 -2.14 10.16
N LEU A 80 -8.76 -3.41 10.26
CA LEU A 80 -8.76 -4.34 9.11
C LEU A 80 -9.68 -3.87 7.97
N LEU A 81 -10.83 -3.27 8.29
CA LEU A 81 -11.71 -2.68 7.28
C LEU A 81 -11.06 -1.48 6.58
N ALA A 82 -10.39 -0.60 7.33
CA ALA A 82 -9.67 0.52 6.76
C ALA A 82 -8.53 0.06 5.85
N ASP A 83 -7.78 -0.97 6.26
CA ASP A 83 -6.72 -1.58 5.46
C ASP A 83 -7.30 -2.14 4.14
N ILE A 84 -8.40 -2.90 4.19
CA ILE A 84 -9.07 -3.43 2.97
C ILE A 84 -9.50 -2.29 2.02
N GLU A 85 -10.05 -1.20 2.53
CA GLU A 85 -10.42 -0.06 1.68
C GLU A 85 -9.20 0.65 1.08
N SER A 86 -8.08 0.70 1.80
CA SER A 86 -6.81 1.21 1.27
C SER A 86 -6.29 0.36 0.11
N GLU A 87 -6.30 -0.98 0.24
CA GLU A 87 -5.91 -1.89 -0.83
C GLU A 87 -6.78 -1.72 -2.09
N LYS A 88 -8.10 -1.63 -1.92
CA LYS A 88 -9.01 -1.35 -3.04
C LYS A 88 -8.72 -0.01 -3.72
N ALA A 89 -8.42 1.01 -2.95
CA ALA A 89 -8.05 2.31 -3.49
C ALA A 89 -6.74 2.25 -4.28
N ALA A 90 -5.75 1.49 -3.80
CA ALA A 90 -4.49 1.25 -4.50
C ALA A 90 -4.71 0.53 -5.84
N ILE A 91 -5.51 -0.55 -5.86
CA ILE A 91 -5.88 -1.29 -7.07
C ILE A 91 -6.51 -0.33 -8.10
N ASN A 92 -7.52 0.43 -7.70
CA ASN A 92 -8.20 1.39 -8.59
C ASN A 92 -7.22 2.43 -9.15
N GLN A 93 -6.28 2.91 -8.33
CA GLN A 93 -5.27 3.87 -8.75
C GLN A 93 -4.31 3.26 -9.77
N TYR A 94 -3.80 2.05 -9.54
CA TYR A 94 -2.91 1.36 -10.46
C TYR A 94 -3.59 1.01 -11.78
N GLU A 95 -4.85 0.57 -11.76
CA GLU A 95 -5.64 0.34 -12.97
C GLU A 95 -5.83 1.62 -13.79
N ALA A 96 -6.10 2.76 -13.13
CA ALA A 96 -6.18 4.05 -13.79
C ALA A 96 -4.85 4.46 -14.44
N HIS A 97 -3.73 4.25 -13.73
CA HIS A 97 -2.40 4.52 -14.26
C HIS A 97 -2.07 3.62 -15.47
N MET A 98 -2.41 2.34 -15.44
CA MET A 98 -2.20 1.42 -16.58
C MET A 98 -2.95 1.86 -17.84
N LYS A 99 -4.13 2.48 -17.69
CA LYS A 99 -4.89 3.04 -18.82
C LYS A 99 -4.22 4.28 -19.43
N MET A 100 -3.47 5.03 -18.63
CA MET A 100 -2.77 6.25 -19.03
C MET A 100 -1.36 5.97 -19.56
N ILE A 101 -0.67 5.02 -18.94
CA ILE A 101 0.72 4.67 -19.27
C ILE A 101 0.72 3.60 -20.36
N LYS A 102 1.19 3.97 -21.55
CA LYS A 102 1.27 3.06 -22.72
C LYS A 102 2.67 2.44 -22.83
N ASP A 103 3.10 1.80 -21.75
CA ASP A 103 4.38 1.09 -21.66
C ASP A 103 4.16 -0.31 -21.07
N ASP A 104 4.51 -1.34 -21.86
CA ASP A 104 4.26 -2.73 -21.47
C ASP A 104 5.10 -3.18 -20.29
N CYS A 105 6.32 -2.65 -20.13
CA CYS A 105 7.18 -2.99 -18.99
C CYS A 105 6.61 -2.42 -17.69
N VAL A 106 6.21 -1.16 -17.68
CA VAL A 106 5.57 -0.50 -16.55
C VAL A 106 4.27 -1.22 -16.20
N ASN A 107 3.42 -1.47 -17.20
CA ASN A 107 2.12 -2.09 -16.98
C ASN A 107 2.22 -3.53 -16.45
N ARG A 108 3.25 -4.30 -16.82
CA ARG A 108 3.51 -5.61 -16.22
C ARG A 108 3.82 -5.53 -14.74
N VAL A 109 4.62 -4.53 -14.32
CA VAL A 109 4.93 -4.33 -12.90
C VAL A 109 3.67 -3.91 -12.13
N LEU A 110 2.90 -2.94 -12.65
CA LEU A 110 1.65 -2.51 -12.01
C LEU A 110 0.64 -3.65 -11.92
N ALA A 111 0.49 -4.46 -12.96
CA ALA A 111 -0.39 -5.63 -12.95
C ALA A 111 0.04 -6.68 -11.91
N ARG A 112 1.36 -6.83 -11.66
CA ARG A 112 1.86 -7.72 -10.63
C ARG A 112 1.54 -7.18 -9.23
N ILE A 113 1.74 -5.89 -9.00
CA ILE A 113 1.39 -5.24 -7.73
C ILE A 113 -0.12 -5.41 -7.46
N ILE A 114 -0.99 -5.14 -8.44
CA ILE A 114 -2.44 -5.33 -8.29
C ILE A 114 -2.79 -6.73 -7.78
N LYS A 115 -2.14 -7.77 -8.28
CA LYS A 115 -2.38 -9.15 -7.80
C LYS A 115 -1.96 -9.34 -6.35
N ASP A 116 -0.92 -8.67 -5.92
CA ASP A 116 -0.49 -8.73 -4.53
C ASP A 116 -1.50 -7.99 -3.63
N GLU A 117 -2.03 -6.82 -4.05
CA GLU A 117 -3.08 -6.11 -3.31
C GLU A 117 -4.39 -6.91 -3.24
N GLU A 118 -4.78 -7.58 -4.32
CA GLU A 118 -5.92 -8.50 -4.31
C GLU A 118 -5.73 -9.63 -3.29
N TYR A 119 -4.51 -10.17 -3.19
CA TYR A 119 -4.16 -11.20 -2.22
C TYR A 119 -4.15 -10.65 -0.79
N HIS A 120 -3.65 -9.43 -0.56
CA HIS A 120 -3.72 -8.76 0.74
C HIS A 120 -5.18 -8.64 1.22
N ILE A 121 -6.11 -8.27 0.35
CA ILE A 121 -7.55 -8.22 0.68
C ILE A 121 -8.08 -9.60 1.13
N ILE A 122 -7.64 -10.69 0.48
CA ILE A 122 -8.04 -12.06 0.86
C ILE A 122 -7.51 -12.37 2.27
N LEU A 123 -6.26 -12.07 2.55
CA LEU A 123 -5.64 -12.30 3.86
C LEU A 123 -6.35 -11.50 4.96
N LEU A 124 -6.58 -10.20 4.73
CA LEU A 124 -7.25 -9.30 5.68
C LEU A 124 -8.68 -9.76 6.00
N ARG A 125 -9.43 -10.20 4.98
CA ARG A 125 -10.78 -10.76 5.17
C ARG A 125 -10.77 -12.06 5.98
N ALA A 126 -9.76 -12.91 5.81
CA ALA A 126 -9.62 -14.14 6.57
C ALA A 126 -9.40 -13.87 8.07
N LEU A 127 -8.73 -12.76 8.41
CA LEU A 127 -8.49 -12.31 9.78
C LEU A 127 -9.73 -11.70 10.46
N MET A 128 -10.77 -11.37 9.70
CA MET A 128 -12.01 -10.81 10.24
C MET A 128 -13.01 -11.87 10.74
N LYS A 129 -12.74 -13.13 10.48
CA LYS A 129 -13.57 -14.27 10.91
C LYS A 129 -13.24 -14.66 12.36
#